data_3ee10fb85b8d4217eb76ac56a79e9133
#
_entry.id   3ee10fb85b8d4217eb76ac56a79e9133
#
_cell.length_a   1.000
_cell.length_b   1.000
_cell.length_c   1.000
_cell.angle_alpha   90.00
_cell.angle_beta   90.00
_cell.angle_gamma   90.00
#
_symmetry.space_group_name_H-M   'P 1'
#
loop_
_entity.id
_entity.type
_entity.pdbx_description
1 polymer ?
#
loop_
_entity_poly.entity_id
_entity_poly.type
_entity_poly.pdbx_seq_one_letter_code
_entity_poly.pdbx_strand_id
1 'polypeptide(L)'
;MATERPRLSVVIPALNAAGSLAATVAALDPSDDIVVVDGGSRDGTPGLARGLGARVIETAPGRGGQLAAGAAVAAEGWLLFLHADTVLEPGWREAVERHLSRPDAEAQAACFRFAVDDDSPQARRLERWVRWRVAVLALPYGDQGLLIHRSLYDRVGGFRPLPLMEDVDLVRRLGRRRVTVLDASAITSARRWRQDGWLRRSARNLLCLTLFYAGVPAERIARLYGR
;
A
#
# COMPACT_ATOMS: atom_id res chain seq x y z
N MET A 1 -26.43 -15.71 15.17
CA MET A 1 -26.40 -14.76 14.02
C MET A 1 -24.94 -14.69 13.59
N ALA A 2 -24.61 -15.15 12.38
CA ALA A 2 -23.30 -14.91 11.82
C ALA A 2 -23.18 -13.38 11.63
N THR A 3 -22.28 -12.74 12.33
CA THR A 3 -21.92 -11.34 12.12
C THR A 3 -21.41 -11.22 10.68
N GLU A 4 -22.14 -10.49 9.84
CA GLU A 4 -21.75 -10.23 8.46
C GLU A 4 -20.35 -9.60 8.48
N ARG A 5 -19.41 -10.18 7.76
CA ARG A 5 -18.02 -9.69 7.72
C ARG A 5 -18.00 -8.27 7.15
N PRO A 6 -17.30 -7.33 7.78
CA PRO A 6 -17.22 -5.97 7.26
C PRO A 6 -16.56 -5.97 5.89
N ARG A 7 -17.27 -5.45 4.88
CA ARG A 7 -16.77 -5.34 3.51
C ARG A 7 -15.69 -4.27 3.43
N LEU A 8 -14.59 -4.58 2.75
CA LEU A 8 -13.52 -3.63 2.49
C LEU A 8 -13.60 -3.13 1.04
N SER A 9 -13.21 -1.88 0.81
CA SER A 9 -12.87 -1.40 -0.51
C SER A 9 -11.34 -1.44 -0.67
N VAL A 10 -10.85 -2.34 -1.53
CA VAL A 10 -9.41 -2.53 -1.76
C VAL A 10 -9.00 -1.75 -2.99
N VAL A 11 -8.17 -0.73 -2.80
CA VAL A 11 -7.67 0.15 -3.87
C VAL A 11 -6.25 -0.25 -4.26
N ILE A 12 -6.06 -0.63 -5.53
CA ILE A 12 -4.80 -1.13 -6.07
C ILE A 12 -4.34 -0.23 -7.22
N PRO A 13 -3.34 0.64 -7.03
CA PRO A 13 -2.73 1.39 -8.12
C PRO A 13 -1.88 0.47 -8.98
N ALA A 14 -2.12 0.44 -10.28
CA ALA A 14 -1.43 -0.43 -11.22
C ALA A 14 -0.79 0.37 -12.37
N LEU A 15 0.40 -0.04 -12.78
CA LEU A 15 1.06 0.40 -14.00
C LEU A 15 1.99 -0.71 -14.50
N ASN A 16 1.64 -1.34 -15.61
CA ASN A 16 2.33 -2.50 -16.17
C ASN A 16 2.52 -3.61 -15.12
N ALA A 17 1.42 -4.05 -14.52
CA ALA A 17 1.38 -4.99 -13.41
C ALA A 17 0.79 -6.36 -13.76
N ALA A 18 0.60 -6.68 -15.06
CA ALA A 18 -0.01 -7.95 -15.50
C ALA A 18 0.69 -9.19 -14.91
N GLY A 19 2.01 -9.12 -14.70
CA GLY A 19 2.79 -10.24 -14.14
C GLY A 19 2.64 -10.46 -12.63
N SER A 20 1.98 -9.56 -11.88
CA SER A 20 1.87 -9.67 -10.42
C SER A 20 0.43 -9.54 -9.90
N LEU A 21 -0.40 -8.80 -10.60
CA LEU A 21 -1.75 -8.43 -10.16
C LEU A 21 -2.65 -9.64 -9.85
N ALA A 22 -2.54 -10.72 -10.62
CA ALA A 22 -3.35 -11.92 -10.41
C ALA A 22 -3.10 -12.54 -9.02
N ALA A 23 -1.85 -12.65 -8.59
CA ALA A 23 -1.50 -13.16 -7.27
C ALA A 23 -1.98 -12.22 -6.14
N THR A 24 -1.88 -10.90 -6.35
CA THR A 24 -2.38 -9.91 -5.40
C THR A 24 -3.90 -10.05 -5.21
N VAL A 25 -4.66 -10.11 -6.31
CA VAL A 25 -6.13 -10.21 -6.25
C VAL A 25 -6.58 -11.56 -5.69
N ALA A 26 -5.91 -12.65 -6.06
CA ALA A 26 -6.24 -13.99 -5.57
C ALA A 26 -6.07 -14.16 -4.05
N ALA A 27 -5.26 -13.32 -3.40
CA ALA A 27 -5.08 -13.33 -1.95
C ALA A 27 -6.14 -12.51 -1.19
N LEU A 28 -7.01 -11.78 -1.89
CA LEU A 28 -8.08 -10.97 -1.29
C LEU A 28 -9.36 -11.79 -1.10
N ASP A 29 -10.24 -11.28 -0.25
CA ASP A 29 -11.56 -11.89 -0.07
C ASP A 29 -12.46 -11.56 -1.27
N PRO A 30 -13.10 -12.55 -1.93
CA PRO A 30 -13.98 -12.30 -3.08
C PRO A 30 -15.18 -11.39 -2.78
N SER A 31 -15.54 -11.21 -1.51
CA SER A 31 -16.62 -10.32 -1.09
C SER A 31 -16.21 -8.84 -1.02
N ASP A 32 -14.92 -8.55 -1.07
CA ASP A 32 -14.41 -7.17 -1.03
C ASP A 32 -14.65 -6.44 -2.36
N ASP A 33 -14.79 -5.11 -2.29
CA ASP A 33 -14.88 -4.25 -3.47
C ASP A 33 -13.47 -3.93 -3.98
N ILE A 34 -13.00 -4.63 -5.00
CA ILE A 34 -11.66 -4.44 -5.53
C ILE A 34 -11.67 -3.40 -6.64
N VAL A 35 -10.96 -2.29 -6.44
CA VAL A 35 -10.80 -1.20 -7.38
C VAL A 35 -9.34 -1.14 -7.86
N VAL A 36 -9.10 -1.52 -9.11
CA VAL A 36 -7.79 -1.36 -9.75
C VAL A 36 -7.75 -0.03 -10.48
N VAL A 37 -6.78 0.81 -10.12
CA VAL A 37 -6.59 2.12 -10.74
C VAL A 37 -5.40 2.05 -11.67
N ASP A 38 -5.67 1.96 -12.97
CA ASP A 38 -4.66 1.85 -14.01
C ASP A 38 -4.08 3.21 -14.40
N GLY A 39 -2.77 3.33 -14.39
CA GLY A 39 -2.01 4.54 -14.76
C GLY A 39 -1.58 4.58 -16.22
N GLY A 40 -2.31 3.92 -17.12
CA GLY A 40 -1.98 3.86 -18.56
C GLY A 40 -1.06 2.69 -18.92
N SER A 41 -1.36 1.49 -18.42
CA SER A 41 -0.62 0.26 -18.72
C SER A 41 -0.71 -0.15 -20.19
N ARG A 42 0.37 -0.78 -20.70
CA ARG A 42 0.51 -1.27 -22.07
C ARG A 42 0.69 -2.80 -22.14
N ASP A 43 0.63 -3.49 -21.01
CA ASP A 43 0.90 -4.94 -20.86
C ASP A 43 -0.36 -5.78 -20.65
N GLY A 44 -1.56 -5.21 -20.87
CA GLY A 44 -2.84 -5.91 -20.67
C GLY A 44 -3.35 -5.88 -19.22
N THR A 45 -2.72 -5.17 -18.31
CA THR A 45 -3.14 -5.03 -16.89
C THR A 45 -4.64 -4.72 -16.74
N PRO A 46 -5.26 -3.74 -17.46
CA PRO A 46 -6.69 -3.44 -17.27
C PRO A 46 -7.61 -4.58 -17.67
N GLY A 47 -7.29 -5.29 -18.75
CA GLY A 47 -8.05 -6.47 -19.20
C GLY A 47 -7.97 -7.61 -18.19
N LEU A 48 -6.78 -7.89 -17.67
CA LEU A 48 -6.57 -8.88 -16.62
C LEU A 48 -7.37 -8.53 -15.35
N ALA A 49 -7.32 -7.27 -14.91
CA ALA A 49 -8.04 -6.82 -13.71
C ALA A 49 -9.55 -7.02 -13.84
N ARG A 50 -10.14 -6.67 -14.98
CA ARG A 50 -11.57 -6.91 -15.26
C ARG A 50 -11.91 -8.41 -15.26
N GLY A 51 -11.04 -9.24 -15.87
CA GLY A 51 -11.18 -10.69 -15.86
C GLY A 51 -11.10 -11.33 -14.47
N LEU A 52 -10.46 -10.68 -13.52
CA LEU A 52 -10.39 -11.07 -12.10
C LEU A 52 -11.57 -10.52 -11.26
N GLY A 53 -12.53 -9.86 -11.88
CA GLY A 53 -13.73 -9.30 -11.21
C GLY A 53 -13.50 -7.93 -10.55
N ALA A 54 -12.35 -7.29 -10.75
CA ALA A 54 -12.10 -5.95 -10.21
C ALA A 54 -12.78 -4.86 -11.05
N ARG A 55 -13.25 -3.81 -10.38
CA ARG A 55 -13.58 -2.55 -11.03
C ARG A 55 -12.28 -1.88 -11.49
N VAL A 56 -12.26 -1.43 -12.75
CA VAL A 56 -11.08 -0.74 -13.30
C VAL A 56 -11.43 0.71 -13.63
N ILE A 57 -10.64 1.62 -13.10
CA ILE A 57 -10.64 3.03 -13.50
C ILE A 57 -9.28 3.39 -14.09
N GLU A 58 -9.28 4.26 -15.09
CA GLU A 58 -8.07 4.69 -15.78
C GLU A 58 -7.76 6.14 -15.43
N THR A 59 -6.50 6.44 -15.16
CA THR A 59 -6.02 7.76 -14.78
C THR A 59 -4.69 8.08 -15.47
N ALA A 60 -4.24 9.30 -15.36
CA ALA A 60 -2.84 9.61 -15.67
C ALA A 60 -1.90 8.86 -14.73
N PRO A 61 -0.69 8.48 -15.16
CA PRO A 61 0.29 7.82 -14.32
C PRO A 61 0.70 8.71 -13.14
N GLY A 62 0.74 8.12 -11.94
CA GLY A 62 1.12 8.80 -10.71
C GLY A 62 0.43 8.19 -9.51
N ARG A 63 1.19 7.47 -8.68
CA ARG A 63 0.63 6.61 -7.61
C ARG A 63 -0.26 7.38 -6.64
N GLY A 64 0.11 8.59 -6.24
CA GLY A 64 -0.72 9.40 -5.35
C GLY A 64 -2.07 9.76 -5.97
N GLY A 65 -2.09 10.15 -7.25
CA GLY A 65 -3.32 10.43 -8.01
C GLY A 65 -4.19 9.18 -8.20
N GLN A 66 -3.57 8.05 -8.51
CA GLN A 66 -4.26 6.75 -8.64
C GLN A 66 -4.93 6.34 -7.32
N LEU A 67 -4.21 6.43 -6.20
CA LEU A 67 -4.75 6.10 -4.88
C LEU A 67 -5.91 7.02 -4.48
N ALA A 68 -5.78 8.33 -4.75
CA ALA A 68 -6.85 9.30 -4.51
C ALA A 68 -8.09 9.02 -5.37
N ALA A 69 -7.90 8.73 -6.67
CA ALA A 69 -8.99 8.41 -7.59
C ALA A 69 -9.72 7.12 -7.19
N GLY A 70 -8.97 6.08 -6.79
CA GLY A 70 -9.53 4.84 -6.29
C GLY A 70 -10.34 5.04 -5.01
N ALA A 71 -9.82 5.83 -4.08
CA ALA A 71 -10.55 6.20 -2.87
C ALA A 71 -11.85 6.94 -3.20
N ALA A 72 -11.87 7.83 -4.18
CA ALA A 72 -13.06 8.60 -4.54
C ALA A 72 -14.24 7.75 -5.05
N VAL A 73 -13.95 6.60 -5.66
CA VAL A 73 -14.99 5.69 -6.18
C VAL A 73 -15.28 4.50 -5.27
N ALA A 74 -14.45 4.28 -4.25
CA ALA A 74 -14.61 3.22 -3.27
C ALA A 74 -15.87 3.43 -2.42
N ALA A 75 -16.48 2.33 -1.96
CA ALA A 75 -17.64 2.39 -1.07
C ALA A 75 -17.28 3.05 0.28
N GLU A 76 -18.32 3.51 0.99
CA GLU A 76 -18.17 3.98 2.36
C GLU A 76 -17.67 2.88 3.30
N GLY A 77 -17.02 3.26 4.38
CA GLY A 77 -16.50 2.35 5.39
C GLY A 77 -14.97 2.20 5.35
N TRP A 78 -14.48 0.98 5.20
CA TRP A 78 -13.06 0.68 5.33
C TRP A 78 -12.35 0.63 3.97
N LEU A 79 -11.25 1.36 3.85
CA LEU A 79 -10.36 1.39 2.70
C LEU A 79 -9.10 0.60 3.01
N LEU A 80 -8.72 -0.30 2.10
CA LEU A 80 -7.43 -0.97 2.11
C LEU A 80 -6.66 -0.59 0.85
N PHE A 81 -5.59 0.15 1.00
CA PHE A 81 -4.67 0.48 -0.09
C PHE A 81 -3.57 -0.58 -0.17
N LEU A 82 -3.38 -1.19 -1.32
CA LEU A 82 -2.44 -2.29 -1.52
C LEU A 82 -1.71 -2.16 -2.86
N HIS A 83 -0.41 -2.49 -2.92
CA HIS A 83 0.32 -2.47 -4.18
C HIS A 83 -0.03 -3.69 -5.06
N ALA A 84 0.03 -3.51 -6.38
CA ALA A 84 -0.25 -4.55 -7.37
C ALA A 84 0.79 -5.70 -7.43
N ASP A 85 1.85 -5.63 -6.63
CA ASP A 85 2.89 -6.65 -6.47
C ASP A 85 3.03 -7.13 -5.01
N THR A 86 1.96 -6.99 -4.23
CA THR A 86 1.92 -7.36 -2.81
C THR A 86 0.83 -8.39 -2.56
N VAL A 87 1.19 -9.50 -1.96
CA VAL A 87 0.29 -10.59 -1.56
C VAL A 87 0.14 -10.58 -0.04
N LEU A 88 -1.09 -10.60 0.44
CA LEU A 88 -1.36 -10.73 1.88
C LEU A 88 -1.24 -12.19 2.31
N GLU A 89 -0.57 -12.45 3.45
CA GLU A 89 -0.42 -13.81 3.96
C GLU A 89 -1.77 -14.39 4.43
N PRO A 90 -1.96 -15.72 4.43
CA PRO A 90 -3.15 -16.34 5.03
C PRO A 90 -3.37 -15.87 6.46
N GLY A 91 -4.63 -15.63 6.86
CA GLY A 91 -4.98 -15.08 8.18
C GLY A 91 -4.97 -13.55 8.25
N TRP A 92 -4.68 -12.85 7.15
CA TRP A 92 -4.72 -11.39 7.11
C TRP A 92 -6.10 -10.84 7.43
N ARG A 93 -7.14 -11.54 6.97
CA ARG A 93 -8.53 -11.10 7.17
C ARG A 93 -8.92 -11.09 8.64
N GLU A 94 -8.56 -12.13 9.37
CA GLU A 94 -8.78 -12.25 10.81
C GLU A 94 -7.98 -11.18 11.59
N ALA A 95 -6.78 -10.82 11.13
CA ALA A 95 -6.01 -9.74 11.73
C ALA A 95 -6.69 -8.37 11.50
N VAL A 96 -7.27 -8.15 10.34
CA VAL A 96 -8.09 -6.97 10.05
C VAL A 96 -9.34 -6.96 10.93
N GLU A 97 -10.12 -8.03 11.00
CA GLU A 97 -11.34 -8.13 11.79
C GLU A 97 -11.08 -7.86 13.28
N ARG A 98 -9.97 -8.38 13.84
CA ARG A 98 -9.55 -8.05 15.21
C ARG A 98 -9.26 -6.56 15.40
N HIS A 99 -8.70 -5.90 14.38
CA HIS A 99 -8.50 -4.45 14.44
C HIS A 99 -9.82 -3.69 14.39
N LEU A 100 -10.71 -4.07 13.47
CA LEU A 100 -12.02 -3.44 13.29
C LEU A 100 -12.93 -3.58 14.52
N SER A 101 -12.75 -4.64 15.31
CA SER A 101 -13.52 -4.88 16.54
C SER A 101 -13.14 -3.97 17.71
N ARG A 102 -12.07 -3.17 17.59
CA ARG A 102 -11.63 -2.26 18.64
C ARG A 102 -12.53 -1.03 18.71
N PRO A 103 -12.83 -0.52 19.91
CA PRO A 103 -13.67 0.67 20.07
C PRO A 103 -13.12 1.93 19.38
N ASP A 104 -11.79 2.02 19.23
CA ASP A 104 -11.08 3.14 18.62
C ASP A 104 -10.66 2.90 17.15
N ALA A 105 -11.12 1.81 16.52
CA ALA A 105 -10.68 1.37 15.21
C ALA A 105 -10.81 2.48 14.14
N GLU A 106 -11.94 3.17 14.07
CA GLU A 106 -12.19 4.24 13.10
C GLU A 106 -11.28 5.47 13.28
N ALA A 107 -10.67 5.64 14.45
CA ALA A 107 -9.71 6.71 14.73
C ALA A 107 -8.26 6.28 14.48
N GLN A 108 -8.05 5.02 14.09
CA GLN A 108 -6.74 4.43 13.85
C GLN A 108 -6.62 3.98 12.39
N ALA A 109 -5.43 4.11 11.83
CA ALA A 109 -5.03 3.41 10.62
C ALA A 109 -4.19 2.20 10.99
N ALA A 110 -4.17 1.18 10.12
CA ALA A 110 -3.35 0.00 10.34
C ALA A 110 -2.55 -0.35 9.08
N CYS A 111 -1.39 -0.97 9.28
CA CYS A 111 -0.58 -1.53 8.21
C CYS A 111 -0.18 -2.96 8.55
N PHE A 112 0.21 -3.74 7.55
CA PHE A 112 0.72 -5.09 7.73
C PHE A 112 2.22 -5.08 8.07
N ARG A 113 2.72 -6.20 8.57
CA ARG A 113 4.17 -6.43 8.65
C ARG A 113 4.75 -6.50 7.23
N PHE A 114 5.89 -5.89 7.03
CA PHE A 114 6.61 -6.00 5.77
C PHE A 114 7.30 -7.36 5.66
N ALA A 115 7.09 -8.04 4.55
CA ALA A 115 7.82 -9.24 4.17
C ALA A 115 8.18 -9.18 2.67
N VAL A 116 9.14 -9.99 2.25
CA VAL A 116 9.58 -10.10 0.86
C VAL A 116 9.52 -11.57 0.43
N ASP A 117 9.17 -11.84 -0.81
CA ASP A 117 9.15 -13.18 -1.42
C ASP A 117 10.58 -13.74 -1.68
N ASP A 118 11.45 -13.65 -0.66
CA ASP A 118 12.86 -14.03 -0.76
C ASP A 118 13.41 -14.46 0.61
N ASP A 119 14.09 -15.61 0.67
CA ASP A 119 14.63 -16.17 1.91
C ASP A 119 16.11 -15.82 2.14
N SER A 120 16.70 -14.96 1.30
CA SER A 120 18.09 -14.59 1.42
C SER A 120 18.39 -13.84 2.73
N PRO A 121 19.62 -13.90 3.25
CA PRO A 121 20.04 -13.11 4.40
C PRO A 121 19.85 -11.59 4.20
N GLN A 122 19.90 -11.12 2.94
CA GLN A 122 19.67 -9.74 2.57
C GLN A 122 18.20 -9.34 2.77
N ALA A 123 17.25 -10.21 2.35
CA ALA A 123 15.83 -10.01 2.58
C ALA A 123 15.52 -9.93 4.09
N ARG A 124 16.07 -10.88 4.88
CA ARG A 124 15.85 -10.88 6.34
C ARG A 124 16.45 -9.66 7.06
N ARG A 125 17.57 -9.11 6.55
CA ARG A 125 18.12 -7.82 7.06
C ARG A 125 17.21 -6.66 6.72
N LEU A 126 16.68 -6.59 5.49
CA LEU A 126 15.73 -5.57 5.08
C LEU A 126 14.47 -5.60 5.94
N GLU A 127 13.85 -6.77 6.14
CA GLU A 127 12.64 -6.92 6.97
C GLU A 127 12.89 -6.46 8.41
N ARG A 128 14.04 -6.80 9.01
CA ARG A 128 14.40 -6.33 10.37
C ARG A 128 14.56 -4.82 10.42
N TRP A 129 15.18 -4.22 9.40
CA TRP A 129 15.35 -2.78 9.28
C TRP A 129 13.99 -2.07 9.15
N VAL A 130 13.11 -2.57 8.27
CA VAL A 130 11.76 -2.02 8.10
C VAL A 130 10.96 -2.13 9.39
N ARG A 131 11.01 -3.28 10.09
CA ARG A 131 10.37 -3.46 11.38
C ARG A 131 10.85 -2.44 12.42
N TRP A 132 12.15 -2.24 12.52
CA TRP A 132 12.72 -1.22 13.39
C TRP A 132 12.25 0.20 13.01
N ARG A 133 12.29 0.55 11.73
CA ARG A 133 11.80 1.84 11.23
C ARG A 133 10.35 2.09 11.60
N VAL A 134 9.48 1.12 11.41
CA VAL A 134 8.06 1.24 11.75
C VAL A 134 7.86 1.36 13.26
N ALA A 135 8.55 0.54 14.05
CA ALA A 135 8.45 0.59 15.52
C ALA A 135 8.93 1.95 16.09
N VAL A 136 10.05 2.46 15.58
CA VAL A 136 10.66 3.69 16.11
C VAL A 136 10.07 4.96 15.50
N LEU A 137 9.81 4.97 14.18
CA LEU A 137 9.38 6.16 13.45
C LEU A 137 7.89 6.18 13.11
N ALA A 138 7.17 5.05 13.31
CA ALA A 138 5.78 4.84 12.87
C ALA A 138 5.60 5.22 11.38
N LEU A 139 6.53 4.81 10.54
CA LEU A 139 6.58 5.11 9.11
C LEU A 139 6.48 3.83 8.28
N PRO A 140 5.29 3.22 8.16
CA PRO A 140 5.06 2.22 7.14
C PRO A 140 5.11 2.88 5.75
N TYR A 141 5.58 2.14 4.75
CA TYR A 141 5.46 2.54 3.35
C TYR A 141 4.28 1.83 2.69
N GLY A 142 3.92 2.24 1.48
CA GLY A 142 2.81 1.68 0.74
C GLY A 142 2.93 0.17 0.44
N ASP A 143 4.14 -0.39 0.48
CA ASP A 143 4.39 -1.83 0.35
C ASP A 143 3.94 -2.67 1.57
N GLN A 144 3.57 -2.02 2.66
CA GLN A 144 2.96 -2.65 3.85
C GLN A 144 1.43 -2.63 3.82
N GLY A 145 0.82 -2.07 2.78
CA GLY A 145 -0.61 -1.79 2.75
C GLY A 145 -1.02 -0.76 3.81
N LEU A 146 -2.18 -0.14 3.61
CA LEU A 146 -2.75 0.80 4.58
C LEU A 146 -4.26 0.56 4.69
N LEU A 147 -4.70 0.11 5.84
CA LEU A 147 -6.10 0.01 6.23
C LEU A 147 -6.50 1.27 6.99
N ILE A 148 -7.59 1.93 6.57
CA ILE A 148 -8.05 3.16 7.19
C ILE A 148 -9.55 3.32 6.99
N HIS A 149 -10.26 3.81 8.02
CA HIS A 149 -11.68 4.15 7.87
C HIS A 149 -11.84 5.44 7.05
N ARG A 150 -12.88 5.50 6.20
CA ARG A 150 -13.19 6.65 5.34
C ARG A 150 -13.16 7.97 6.10
N SER A 151 -13.81 8.03 7.25
CA SER A 151 -13.89 9.26 8.05
C SER A 151 -12.52 9.78 8.50
N LEU A 152 -11.58 8.88 8.84
CA LEU A 152 -10.21 9.27 9.18
C LEU A 152 -9.42 9.68 7.94
N TYR A 153 -9.58 8.93 6.83
CA TYR A 153 -8.95 9.26 5.54
C TYR A 153 -9.32 10.67 5.08
N ASP A 154 -10.60 11.03 5.10
CA ASP A 154 -11.08 12.35 4.69
C ASP A 154 -10.63 13.44 5.66
N ARG A 155 -10.68 13.17 6.97
CA ARG A 155 -10.22 14.11 8.01
C ARG A 155 -8.75 14.51 7.86
N VAL A 156 -7.89 13.60 7.43
CA VAL A 156 -6.47 13.89 7.19
C VAL A 156 -6.21 14.40 5.77
N GLY A 157 -7.25 14.55 4.94
CA GLY A 157 -7.18 15.09 3.58
C GLY A 157 -6.68 14.10 2.53
N GLY A 158 -6.81 12.80 2.75
CA GLY A 158 -6.56 11.72 1.78
C GLY A 158 -5.17 11.71 1.14
N PHE A 159 -5.00 10.92 0.10
CA PHE A 159 -3.78 10.95 -0.70
C PHE A 159 -3.69 12.22 -1.54
N ARG A 160 -2.51 12.82 -1.56
CA ARG A 160 -2.18 13.93 -2.46
C ARG A 160 -1.62 13.39 -3.78
N PRO A 161 -1.79 14.08 -4.91
CA PRO A 161 -1.31 13.65 -6.22
C PRO A 161 0.22 13.85 -6.34
N LEU A 162 0.97 13.33 -5.37
CA LEU A 162 2.43 13.37 -5.38
C LEU A 162 2.98 12.25 -6.29
N PRO A 163 4.02 12.53 -7.09
CA PRO A 163 4.63 11.52 -7.96
C PRO A 163 5.43 10.47 -7.18
N LEU A 164 5.85 10.80 -5.94
CA LEU A 164 6.58 9.94 -5.01
C LEU A 164 6.36 10.44 -3.59
N MET A 165 6.53 9.56 -2.56
CA MET A 165 6.35 9.86 -1.13
C MET A 165 4.91 10.21 -0.72
N GLU A 166 3.92 9.85 -1.52
CA GLU A 166 2.49 10.02 -1.20
C GLU A 166 2.06 9.25 0.05
N ASP A 167 2.65 8.08 0.26
CA ASP A 167 2.47 7.24 1.45
C ASP A 167 3.09 7.88 2.70
N VAL A 168 4.32 8.37 2.58
CA VAL A 168 5.01 9.08 3.67
C VAL A 168 4.25 10.37 4.05
N ASP A 169 3.76 11.12 3.07
CA ASP A 169 2.97 12.33 3.29
C ASP A 169 1.68 12.03 4.08
N LEU A 170 0.93 10.99 3.67
CA LEU A 170 -0.29 10.59 4.35
C LEU A 170 -0.01 10.12 5.78
N VAL A 171 0.98 9.25 5.99
CA VAL A 171 1.35 8.74 7.31
C VAL A 171 1.83 9.85 8.25
N ARG A 172 2.54 10.85 7.74
CA ARG A 172 2.92 12.05 8.54
C ARG A 172 1.69 12.83 9.00
N ARG A 173 0.68 13.01 8.14
CA ARG A 173 -0.58 13.71 8.51
C ARG A 173 -1.43 12.90 9.48
N LEU A 174 -1.41 11.57 9.39
CA LEU A 174 -2.03 10.68 10.39
C LEU A 174 -1.40 10.86 11.77
N GLY A 175 -0.08 10.97 11.81
CA GLY A 175 0.69 11.04 13.04
C GLY A 175 0.92 9.68 13.71
N ARG A 176 2.02 9.58 14.44
CA ARG A 176 2.56 8.31 14.98
C ARG A 176 1.57 7.51 15.85
N ARG A 177 0.71 8.20 16.59
CA ARG A 177 -0.22 7.57 17.55
C ARG A 177 -1.42 6.89 16.89
N ARG A 178 -1.64 7.14 15.58
CA ARG A 178 -2.79 6.61 14.83
C ARG A 178 -2.42 5.49 13.87
N VAL A 179 -1.21 4.94 13.95
CA VAL A 179 -0.76 3.86 13.06
C VAL A 179 -0.46 2.62 13.90
N THR A 180 -1.20 1.55 13.64
CA THR A 180 -1.06 0.24 14.29
C THR A 180 -0.51 -0.77 13.29
N VAL A 181 0.30 -1.73 13.74
CA VAL A 181 0.78 -2.84 12.90
C VAL A 181 -0.11 -4.06 13.17
N LEU A 182 -0.70 -4.62 12.12
CA LEU A 182 -1.50 -5.84 12.17
C LEU A 182 -0.60 -7.07 12.35
N ASP A 183 -1.16 -8.11 12.96
CA ASP A 183 -0.50 -9.40 13.12
C ASP A 183 -0.67 -10.28 11.85
N ALA A 184 -0.30 -9.73 10.72
CA ALA A 184 -0.27 -10.36 9.42
C ALA A 184 0.74 -9.64 8.51
N SER A 185 1.27 -10.31 7.50
CA SER A 185 2.31 -9.78 6.62
C SER A 185 1.76 -9.40 5.24
N ALA A 186 2.29 -8.32 4.70
CA ALA A 186 2.21 -7.97 3.29
C ALA A 186 3.51 -8.39 2.61
N ILE A 187 3.43 -9.39 1.75
CA ILE A 187 4.59 -9.99 1.07
C ILE A 187 4.74 -9.31 -0.29
N THR A 188 5.75 -8.48 -0.41
CA THR A 188 6.04 -7.75 -1.65
C THR A 188 7.10 -8.48 -2.49
N SER A 189 7.06 -8.26 -3.82
CA SER A 189 8.02 -8.92 -4.72
C SER A 189 9.44 -8.39 -4.54
N ALA A 190 10.40 -9.31 -4.35
CA ALA A 190 11.82 -9.03 -4.30
C ALA A 190 12.43 -8.67 -5.67
N ARG A 191 11.67 -8.80 -6.76
CA ARG A 191 12.15 -8.62 -8.14
C ARG A 191 12.98 -7.36 -8.31
N ARG A 192 12.47 -6.21 -7.85
CA ARG A 192 13.16 -4.92 -7.95
C ARG A 192 14.42 -4.85 -7.08
N TRP A 193 14.41 -5.54 -5.93
CA TRP A 193 15.57 -5.62 -5.04
C TRP A 193 16.68 -6.45 -5.65
N ARG A 194 16.32 -7.56 -6.30
CA ARG A 194 17.28 -8.41 -7.03
C ARG A 194 17.87 -7.68 -8.24
N GLN A 195 17.07 -6.91 -8.98
CA GLN A 195 17.53 -6.16 -10.17
C GLN A 195 18.43 -4.97 -9.81
N ASP A 196 18.04 -4.16 -8.83
CA ASP A 196 18.73 -2.91 -8.47
C ASP A 196 19.90 -3.15 -7.49
N GLY A 197 19.94 -4.30 -6.82
CA GLY A 197 20.81 -4.61 -5.69
C GLY A 197 20.25 -4.08 -4.36
N TRP A 198 20.28 -4.95 -3.34
CA TRP A 198 19.67 -4.70 -2.02
C TRP A 198 20.15 -3.41 -1.34
N LEU A 199 21.46 -3.22 -1.29
CA LEU A 199 22.05 -2.03 -0.64
C LEU A 199 21.79 -0.76 -1.42
N ARG A 200 21.96 -0.79 -2.75
CA ARG A 200 21.77 0.37 -3.63
C ARG A 200 20.33 0.87 -3.55
N ARG A 201 19.35 -0.06 -3.61
CA ARG A 201 17.94 0.29 -3.51
C ARG A 201 17.58 0.84 -2.13
N SER A 202 18.08 0.23 -1.05
CA SER A 202 17.87 0.71 0.32
C SER A 202 18.45 2.11 0.53
N ALA A 203 19.67 2.35 0.07
CA ALA A 203 20.32 3.66 0.15
C ALA A 203 19.56 4.72 -0.64
N ARG A 204 19.10 4.40 -1.85
CA ARG A 204 18.28 5.31 -2.68
C ARG A 204 16.96 5.66 -1.98
N ASN A 205 16.26 4.66 -1.42
CA ASN A 205 15.02 4.89 -0.69
C ASN A 205 15.24 5.77 0.55
N LEU A 206 16.33 5.53 1.30
CA LEU A 206 16.69 6.34 2.46
C LEU A 206 17.03 7.79 2.06
N LEU A 207 17.80 7.97 0.98
CA LEU A 207 18.11 9.30 0.44
C LEU A 207 16.83 10.06 0.07
N CYS A 208 15.91 9.42 -0.68
CA CYS A 208 14.64 10.04 -1.06
C CYS A 208 13.80 10.43 0.18
N LEU A 209 13.77 9.58 1.20
CA LEU A 209 13.11 9.89 2.46
C LEU A 209 13.74 11.11 3.16
N THR A 210 15.07 11.14 3.26
CA THR A 210 15.81 12.23 3.90
C THR A 210 15.55 13.55 3.16
N LEU A 211 15.61 13.55 1.82
CA LEU A 211 15.31 14.73 0.99
C LEU A 211 13.86 15.21 1.18
N PHE A 212 12.91 14.27 1.29
CA PHE A 212 11.51 14.63 1.55
C PHE A 212 11.32 15.30 2.92
N TYR A 213 11.99 14.78 3.96
CA TYR A 213 11.97 15.41 5.29
C TYR A 213 12.71 16.75 5.34
N ALA A 214 13.73 16.94 4.48
CA ALA A 214 14.40 18.23 4.30
C ALA A 214 13.59 19.26 3.49
N GLY A 215 12.35 18.90 3.05
CA GLY A 215 11.46 19.80 2.34
C GLY A 215 11.73 19.90 0.83
N VAL A 216 12.53 18.98 0.26
CA VAL A 216 12.75 18.94 -1.20
C VAL A 216 11.43 18.53 -1.89
N PRO A 217 10.97 19.26 -2.92
CA PRO A 217 9.74 18.94 -3.65
C PRO A 217 9.74 17.51 -4.22
N ALA A 218 8.58 16.82 -4.09
CA ALA A 218 8.43 15.43 -4.50
C ALA A 218 8.76 15.20 -5.99
N GLU A 219 8.52 16.20 -6.84
CA GLU A 219 8.84 16.16 -8.27
C GLU A 219 10.36 16.10 -8.54
N ARG A 220 11.17 16.78 -7.70
CA ARG A 220 12.63 16.69 -7.77
C ARG A 220 13.12 15.33 -7.29
N ILE A 221 12.54 14.83 -6.20
CA ILE A 221 12.87 13.50 -5.67
C ILE A 221 12.50 12.41 -6.67
N ALA A 222 11.34 12.51 -7.34
CA ALA A 222 10.91 11.55 -8.36
C ALA A 222 11.89 11.49 -9.54
N ARG A 223 12.41 12.63 -10.02
CA ARG A 223 13.45 12.67 -11.05
C ARG A 223 14.75 11.98 -10.62
N LEU A 224 15.19 12.15 -9.38
CA LEU A 224 16.35 11.45 -8.81
C LEU A 224 16.09 9.94 -8.64
N TYR A 225 14.85 9.56 -8.41
CA TYR A 225 14.46 8.15 -8.28
C TYR A 225 14.39 7.43 -9.64
N GLY A 226 14.38 8.16 -10.77
CA GLY A 226 14.25 7.62 -12.12
C GLY A 226 12.80 7.45 -12.57
N ARG A 227 11.91 8.33 -12.10
CA ARG A 227 10.49 8.43 -12.48
C ARG A 227 10.18 9.77 -13.13
#